data_3b27bd530dd4e65a67298074ee81fae5
#
_entry.id   3b27bd530dd4e65a67298074ee81fae5
#
_cell.length_a   1.000
_cell.length_b   1.000
_cell.length_c   1.000
_cell.angle_alpha   90.00
_cell.angle_beta   90.00
_cell.angle_gamma   90.00
#
_symmetry.space_group_name_H-M   'P 1'
#
loop_
_entity.id
_entity.type
_entity.pdbx_description
1 polymer ?
#
loop_
_entity_poly.entity_id
_entity_poly.type
_entity_poly.pdbx_seq_one_letter_code
_entity_poly.pdbx_strand_id
1 'polypeptide(L)'
;MNTLKHLLDNNLAWATSIKENDPEFFTRLSQQQAPKYLWIGCSDSRVAANQIINLQPGEVFVHRNIANVVVHTDFNCLSVIQFAVEELKVKHIILCGHYDCGGIKAALENHEHGIIDNWLRHIKDVIRFNTEKFEGLDHEKKLDLLCEMNVKEQVTNICNTTIVQKAWKQGKELTVHGWIYSIKNGVLKHLVTHDSASKV
;
A
#
# COMPACT_ATOMS: atom_id res chain seq x y z
N MET A 1 -26.29 -23.53 -10.03
CA MET A 1 -26.74 -22.12 -10.06
C MET A 1 -25.53 -21.21 -9.88
N ASN A 2 -25.42 -20.12 -10.65
CA ASN A 2 -24.35 -19.14 -10.43
C ASN A 2 -24.73 -18.25 -9.23
N THR A 3 -24.21 -18.55 -8.05
CA THR A 3 -24.50 -17.84 -6.80
C THR A 3 -23.99 -16.37 -6.80
N LEU A 4 -23.10 -16.02 -7.74
CA LEU A 4 -22.51 -14.69 -7.87
C LEU A 4 -23.05 -13.89 -9.06
N LYS A 5 -24.19 -14.32 -9.65
CA LYS A 5 -24.81 -13.64 -10.81
C LYS A 5 -25.03 -12.14 -10.55
N HIS A 6 -25.45 -11.79 -9.34
CA HIS A 6 -25.68 -10.39 -8.96
C HIS A 6 -24.43 -9.51 -9.10
N LEU A 7 -23.22 -10.05 -8.91
CA LEU A 7 -21.97 -9.27 -9.09
C LEU A 7 -21.70 -9.01 -10.58
N LEU A 8 -22.04 -9.94 -11.46
CA LEU A 8 -21.95 -9.74 -12.90
C LEU A 8 -22.98 -8.71 -13.39
N ASP A 9 -24.19 -8.78 -12.85
CA ASP A 9 -25.25 -7.80 -13.15
C ASP A 9 -24.84 -6.40 -12.67
N ASN A 10 -24.24 -6.26 -11.48
CA ASN A 10 -23.69 -5.00 -10.96
C ASN A 10 -22.57 -4.48 -11.85
N ASN A 11 -21.66 -5.33 -12.32
CA ASN A 11 -20.61 -4.93 -13.23
C ASN A 11 -21.17 -4.41 -14.56
N LEU A 12 -22.16 -5.09 -15.12
CA LEU A 12 -22.81 -4.65 -16.36
C LEU A 12 -23.48 -3.28 -16.19
N ALA A 13 -24.21 -3.09 -15.09
CA ALA A 13 -24.85 -1.81 -14.78
C ALA A 13 -23.82 -0.69 -14.61
N TRP A 14 -22.72 -0.94 -13.87
CA TRP A 14 -21.61 0.00 -13.72
C TRP A 14 -20.99 0.36 -15.08
N ALA A 15 -20.66 -0.62 -15.92
CA ALA A 15 -20.05 -0.38 -17.22
C ALA A 15 -20.99 0.40 -18.16
N THR A 16 -22.29 0.14 -18.10
CA THR A 16 -23.31 0.87 -18.87
C THR A 16 -23.35 2.33 -18.41
N SER A 17 -23.44 2.59 -17.11
CA SER A 17 -23.45 3.95 -16.58
C SER A 17 -22.18 4.74 -16.93
N ILE A 18 -21.02 4.09 -16.91
CA ILE A 18 -19.77 4.75 -17.35
C ILE A 18 -19.86 5.15 -18.83
N LYS A 19 -20.31 4.25 -19.71
CA LYS A 19 -20.45 4.54 -21.14
C LYS A 19 -21.48 5.63 -21.45
N GLU A 20 -22.54 5.72 -20.68
CA GLU A 20 -23.53 6.77 -20.82
C GLU A 20 -22.97 8.16 -20.49
N ASN A 21 -22.10 8.23 -19.46
CA ASN A 21 -21.48 9.48 -19.03
C ASN A 21 -20.22 9.84 -19.85
N ASP A 22 -19.49 8.85 -20.33
CA ASP A 22 -18.25 8.97 -21.10
C ASP A 22 -18.11 7.80 -22.08
N PRO A 23 -18.66 7.91 -23.30
CA PRO A 23 -18.65 6.83 -24.30
C PRO A 23 -17.26 6.30 -24.64
N GLU A 24 -16.23 7.14 -24.59
CA GLU A 24 -14.85 6.80 -24.94
C GLU A 24 -14.00 6.30 -23.77
N PHE A 25 -14.56 6.22 -22.57
CA PHE A 25 -13.82 5.84 -21.36
C PHE A 25 -13.05 4.53 -21.53
N PHE A 26 -13.74 3.44 -21.89
CA PHE A 26 -13.09 2.14 -22.04
C PHE A 26 -12.18 2.05 -23.27
N THR A 27 -12.48 2.79 -24.33
CA THR A 27 -11.60 2.91 -25.51
C THR A 27 -10.26 3.51 -25.10
N ARG A 28 -10.26 4.63 -24.38
CA ARG A 28 -9.03 5.26 -23.86
C ARG A 28 -8.30 4.36 -22.86
N LEU A 29 -9.05 3.73 -21.94
CA LEU A 29 -8.48 2.85 -20.93
C LEU A 29 -7.78 1.62 -21.53
N SER A 30 -8.28 1.09 -22.65
CA SER A 30 -7.71 -0.09 -23.31
C SER A 30 -6.46 0.20 -24.14
N GLN A 31 -6.21 1.47 -24.49
CA GLN A 31 -5.10 1.85 -25.38
C GLN A 31 -3.74 1.81 -24.67
N GLN A 32 -3.66 2.20 -23.42
CA GLN A 32 -2.41 2.19 -22.66
C GLN A 32 -2.62 2.14 -21.15
N GLN A 33 -1.63 1.59 -20.46
CA GLN A 33 -1.47 1.67 -19.01
C GLN A 33 -0.35 2.67 -18.70
N ALA A 34 -0.69 3.85 -18.17
CA ALA A 34 0.26 4.92 -17.85
C ALA A 34 -0.01 5.53 -16.45
N PRO A 35 -0.04 4.73 -15.38
CA PRO A 35 -0.27 5.23 -14.03
C PRO A 35 0.90 6.13 -13.60
N LYS A 36 0.59 7.18 -12.85
CA LYS A 36 1.62 8.04 -12.23
C LYS A 36 2.08 7.52 -10.88
N TYR A 37 1.31 6.64 -10.28
CA TYR A 37 1.45 6.19 -8.89
C TYR A 37 1.51 4.67 -8.81
N LEU A 38 2.41 4.15 -7.96
CA LEU A 38 2.30 2.82 -7.38
C LEU A 38 1.75 2.97 -5.95
N TRP A 39 0.65 2.31 -5.67
CA TRP A 39 0.11 2.19 -4.32
C TRP A 39 0.44 0.81 -3.75
N ILE A 40 1.06 0.77 -2.57
CA ILE A 40 1.28 -0.45 -1.79
C ILE A 40 0.48 -0.31 -0.50
N GLY A 41 -0.55 -1.14 -0.31
CA GLY A 41 -1.47 -1.01 0.81
C GLY A 41 -1.87 -2.32 1.47
N CYS A 42 -2.66 -2.21 2.54
CA CYS A 42 -3.21 -3.38 3.21
C CYS A 42 -4.30 -4.05 2.36
N SER A 43 -4.42 -5.39 2.51
CA SER A 43 -5.51 -6.19 1.92
C SER A 43 -6.86 -5.96 2.61
N ASP A 44 -6.93 -5.14 3.67
CA ASP A 44 -8.16 -4.81 4.39
C ASP A 44 -9.23 -4.28 3.41
N SER A 45 -10.41 -4.91 3.42
CA SER A 45 -11.50 -4.61 2.47
C SER A 45 -12.03 -3.17 2.59
N ARG A 46 -11.78 -2.50 3.72
CA ARG A 46 -12.18 -1.11 3.98
C ARG A 46 -11.23 -0.08 3.37
N VAL A 47 -10.08 -0.53 2.82
CA VAL A 47 -9.02 0.33 2.27
C VAL A 47 -8.94 0.15 0.75
N ALA A 48 -9.73 0.89 0.01
CA ALA A 48 -9.79 0.82 -1.45
C ALA A 48 -9.00 1.98 -2.08
N ALA A 49 -7.80 1.70 -2.60
CA ALA A 49 -6.82 2.69 -3.05
C ALA A 49 -7.41 3.81 -3.91
N ASN A 50 -8.01 3.47 -5.06
CA ASN A 50 -8.56 4.45 -6.00
C ASN A 50 -9.65 5.32 -5.37
N GLN A 51 -10.53 4.73 -4.54
CA GLN A 51 -11.62 5.47 -3.90
C GLN A 51 -11.10 6.48 -2.87
N ILE A 52 -10.09 6.06 -2.07
CA ILE A 52 -9.53 6.90 -1.00
C ILE A 52 -8.87 8.16 -1.56
N ILE A 53 -8.18 8.05 -2.70
CA ILE A 53 -7.48 9.19 -3.33
C ILE A 53 -8.23 9.78 -4.52
N ASN A 54 -9.48 9.37 -4.72
CA ASN A 54 -10.38 9.85 -5.78
C ASN A 54 -9.77 9.83 -7.18
N LEU A 55 -9.11 8.71 -7.53
CA LEU A 55 -8.55 8.48 -8.86
C LEU A 55 -9.32 7.39 -9.61
N GLN A 56 -9.36 7.52 -10.94
CA GLN A 56 -10.09 6.61 -11.81
C GLN A 56 -9.29 5.31 -12.07
N PRO A 57 -9.94 4.25 -12.57
CA PRO A 57 -9.25 3.08 -13.11
C PRO A 57 -8.19 3.49 -14.14
N GLY A 58 -6.99 2.89 -14.05
CA GLY A 58 -5.86 3.18 -14.93
C GLY A 58 -4.86 4.21 -14.39
N GLU A 59 -5.23 5.02 -13.38
CA GLU A 59 -4.36 6.07 -12.86
C GLU A 59 -3.40 5.60 -11.76
N VAL A 60 -3.71 4.46 -11.12
CA VAL A 60 -2.92 3.90 -10.01
C VAL A 60 -2.61 2.43 -10.28
N PHE A 61 -1.33 2.07 -10.20
CA PHE A 61 -0.89 0.68 -10.16
C PHE A 61 -0.92 0.21 -8.70
N VAL A 62 -1.53 -0.94 -8.40
CA VAL A 62 -1.85 -1.32 -7.02
C VAL A 62 -1.26 -2.67 -6.64
N HIS A 63 -0.55 -2.71 -5.51
CA HIS A 63 -0.17 -3.92 -4.80
C HIS A 63 -0.79 -3.93 -3.40
N ARG A 64 -1.21 -5.11 -2.92
CA ARG A 64 -1.83 -5.25 -1.59
C ARG A 64 -1.40 -6.55 -0.93
N ASN A 65 -1.08 -6.48 0.36
CA ASN A 65 -0.82 -7.64 1.20
C ASN A 65 -1.28 -7.39 2.65
N ILE A 66 -1.18 -8.37 3.52
CA ILE A 66 -1.53 -8.18 4.93
C ILE A 66 -0.58 -7.15 5.56
N ALA A 67 -1.17 -6.07 6.12
CA ALA A 67 -0.48 -4.99 6.82
C ALA A 67 0.54 -4.21 5.98
N ASN A 68 0.37 -4.13 4.65
CA ASN A 68 1.21 -3.32 3.76
C ASN A 68 2.73 -3.52 3.95
N VAL A 69 3.16 -4.74 4.22
CA VAL A 69 4.56 -5.08 4.50
C VAL A 69 5.35 -5.21 3.20
N VAL A 70 6.58 -4.68 3.20
CA VAL A 70 7.55 -4.82 2.10
C VAL A 70 8.78 -5.54 2.61
N VAL A 71 8.97 -6.77 2.13
CA VAL A 71 10.08 -7.65 2.52
C VAL A 71 11.09 -7.74 1.38
N HIS A 72 12.37 -7.63 1.69
CA HIS A 72 13.46 -7.67 0.70
C HIS A 72 13.59 -9.01 -0.05
N THR A 73 12.89 -10.04 0.40
CA THR A 73 12.83 -11.38 -0.22
C THR A 73 11.45 -11.74 -0.74
N ASP A 74 10.47 -10.83 -0.66
CA ASP A 74 9.15 -11.03 -1.26
C ASP A 74 9.19 -10.64 -2.74
N PHE A 75 9.52 -11.62 -3.59
CA PHE A 75 9.58 -11.41 -5.04
C PHE A 75 8.25 -10.98 -5.64
N ASN A 76 7.11 -11.26 -5.00
CA ASN A 76 5.82 -10.77 -5.47
C ASN A 76 5.75 -9.24 -5.36
N CYS A 77 6.05 -8.68 -4.19
CA CYS A 77 6.08 -7.23 -4.01
C CYS A 77 7.20 -6.56 -4.83
N LEU A 78 8.41 -7.16 -4.82
CA LEU A 78 9.55 -6.62 -5.57
C LEU A 78 9.33 -6.58 -7.07
N SER A 79 8.68 -7.58 -7.68
CA SER A 79 8.36 -7.58 -9.11
C SER A 79 7.35 -6.50 -9.47
N VAL A 80 6.38 -6.22 -8.59
CA VAL A 80 5.44 -5.10 -8.77
C VAL A 80 6.17 -3.76 -8.71
N ILE A 81 7.08 -3.57 -7.73
CA ILE A 81 7.91 -2.35 -7.63
C ILE A 81 8.77 -2.21 -8.89
N GLN A 82 9.44 -3.27 -9.34
CA GLN A 82 10.27 -3.22 -10.52
C GLN A 82 9.47 -2.85 -11.76
N PHE A 83 8.35 -3.51 -12.01
CA PHE A 83 7.50 -3.23 -13.16
C PHE A 83 6.99 -1.78 -13.13
N ALA A 84 6.55 -1.29 -11.99
CA ALA A 84 6.09 0.08 -11.82
C ALA A 84 7.20 1.11 -12.13
N VAL A 85 8.42 0.89 -11.63
CA VAL A 85 9.54 1.85 -11.75
C VAL A 85 10.25 1.76 -13.11
N GLU A 86 10.47 0.54 -13.63
CA GLU A 86 11.27 0.34 -14.83
C GLU A 86 10.41 0.36 -16.12
N GLU A 87 9.21 -0.23 -16.10
CA GLU A 87 8.34 -0.34 -17.28
C GLU A 87 7.31 0.78 -17.33
N LEU A 88 6.50 0.94 -16.26
CA LEU A 88 5.45 1.96 -16.22
C LEU A 88 5.99 3.36 -15.91
N LYS A 89 7.22 3.46 -15.39
CA LYS A 89 7.92 4.73 -15.09
C LYS A 89 7.14 5.64 -14.16
N VAL A 90 6.51 5.05 -13.14
CA VAL A 90 5.80 5.81 -12.12
C VAL A 90 6.75 6.80 -11.44
N LYS A 91 6.24 7.97 -11.07
CA LYS A 91 7.03 9.00 -10.37
C LYS A 91 6.89 8.94 -8.87
N HIS A 92 5.86 8.26 -8.38
CA HIS A 92 5.55 8.18 -6.96
C HIS A 92 5.21 6.76 -6.55
N ILE A 93 5.84 6.30 -5.46
CA ILE A 93 5.44 5.10 -4.73
C ILE A 93 4.79 5.56 -3.43
N ILE A 94 3.56 5.15 -3.19
CA ILE A 94 2.79 5.48 -1.99
C ILE A 94 2.62 4.20 -1.19
N LEU A 95 3.32 4.08 -0.06
CA LEU A 95 3.04 3.05 0.92
C LEU A 95 1.98 3.59 1.89
N CYS A 96 0.82 2.94 1.91
CA CYS A 96 -0.27 3.37 2.76
C CYS A 96 -0.69 2.29 3.75
N GLY A 97 -0.43 2.56 5.03
CA GLY A 97 -1.01 1.82 6.15
C GLY A 97 -2.38 2.38 6.55
N HIS A 98 -2.98 1.76 7.55
CA HIS A 98 -4.22 2.29 8.15
C HIS A 98 -4.28 1.98 9.63
N TYR A 99 -4.94 2.84 10.40
CA TYR A 99 -5.24 2.56 11.79
C TYR A 99 -6.22 1.38 11.91
N ASP A 100 -6.24 0.73 13.06
CA ASP A 100 -7.06 -0.45 13.34
C ASP A 100 -6.82 -1.60 12.35
N CYS A 101 -5.56 -1.78 11.92
CA CYS A 101 -5.16 -2.85 11.03
C CYS A 101 -5.13 -4.20 11.76
N GLY A 102 -5.90 -5.18 11.25
CA GLY A 102 -5.98 -6.52 11.84
C GLY A 102 -4.62 -7.25 11.89
N GLY A 103 -3.77 -7.09 10.87
CA GLY A 103 -2.43 -7.68 10.86
C GLY A 103 -1.49 -7.02 11.88
N ILE A 104 -1.56 -5.69 12.05
CA ILE A 104 -0.78 -4.98 13.07
C ILE A 104 -1.25 -5.39 14.48
N LYS A 105 -2.57 -5.50 14.69
CA LYS A 105 -3.14 -5.98 15.95
C LYS A 105 -2.68 -7.38 16.28
N ALA A 106 -2.75 -8.32 15.32
CA ALA A 106 -2.27 -9.69 15.50
C ALA A 106 -0.76 -9.76 15.81
N ALA A 107 0.07 -8.85 15.25
CA ALA A 107 1.49 -8.77 15.58
C ALA A 107 1.75 -8.27 17.01
N LEU A 108 0.89 -7.40 17.53
CA LEU A 108 0.98 -6.86 18.90
C LEU A 108 0.50 -7.88 19.95
N GLU A 109 -0.39 -8.79 19.58
CA GLU A 109 -0.96 -9.82 20.43
C GLU A 109 -0.04 -11.07 20.49
N ASN A 110 -0.13 -11.84 21.61
CA ASN A 110 0.61 -13.09 21.81
C ASN A 110 -0.27 -14.33 21.53
N HIS A 111 -1.04 -14.29 20.42
CA HIS A 111 -1.82 -15.43 19.97
C HIS A 111 -1.16 -16.09 18.76
N GLU A 112 -1.41 -17.41 18.61
CA GLU A 112 -1.00 -18.15 17.42
C GLU A 112 -2.06 -17.99 16.34
N HIS A 113 -1.63 -17.55 15.14
CA HIS A 113 -2.47 -17.35 13.96
C HIS A 113 -2.11 -18.28 12.81
N GLY A 114 -1.19 -19.24 13.04
CA GLY A 114 -0.71 -20.20 12.04
C GLY A 114 0.34 -19.60 11.10
N ILE A 115 0.26 -19.93 9.81
CA ILE A 115 1.32 -19.54 8.84
C ILE A 115 1.55 -18.03 8.77
N ILE A 116 0.54 -17.22 9.02
CA ILE A 116 0.65 -15.76 8.98
C ILE A 116 1.62 -15.21 10.03
N ASP A 117 1.86 -15.96 11.12
CA ASP A 117 2.81 -15.55 12.16
C ASP A 117 4.22 -15.34 11.61
N ASN A 118 4.61 -16.09 10.56
CA ASN A 118 5.90 -15.88 9.88
C ASN A 118 5.95 -14.53 9.17
N TRP A 119 4.86 -14.12 8.55
CA TRP A 119 4.72 -12.82 7.91
C TRP A 119 4.72 -11.67 8.92
N LEU A 120 4.00 -11.84 10.03
CA LEU A 120 3.92 -10.87 11.11
C LEU A 120 5.24 -10.67 11.87
N ARG A 121 6.24 -11.57 11.70
CA ARG A 121 7.59 -11.39 12.27
C ARG A 121 8.21 -10.07 11.85
N HIS A 122 8.02 -9.65 10.62
CA HIS A 122 8.54 -8.37 10.12
C HIS A 122 7.97 -7.16 10.89
N ILE A 123 6.72 -7.27 11.35
CA ILE A 123 6.10 -6.22 12.19
C ILE A 123 6.57 -6.34 13.64
N LYS A 124 6.72 -7.58 14.16
CA LYS A 124 7.25 -7.81 15.50
C LYS A 124 8.69 -7.30 15.64
N ASP A 125 9.47 -7.32 14.56
CA ASP A 125 10.82 -6.74 14.56
C ASP A 125 10.78 -5.21 14.72
N VAL A 126 9.79 -4.52 14.17
CA VAL A 126 9.59 -3.07 14.42
C VAL A 126 9.41 -2.80 15.91
N ILE A 127 8.64 -3.62 16.61
CA ILE A 127 8.48 -3.49 18.07
C ILE A 127 9.81 -3.78 18.77
N ARG A 128 10.45 -4.88 18.43
CA ARG A 128 11.70 -5.36 19.06
C ARG A 128 12.82 -4.33 19.00
N PHE A 129 12.95 -3.62 17.90
CA PHE A 129 13.98 -2.60 17.71
C PHE A 129 13.62 -1.23 18.29
N ASN A 130 12.40 -1.06 18.84
CA ASN A 130 11.91 0.22 19.34
C ASN A 130 11.13 0.06 20.65
N THR A 131 11.49 -0.89 21.51
CA THR A 131 10.73 -1.23 22.73
C THR A 131 10.48 -0.01 23.62
N GLU A 132 11.44 0.88 23.74
CA GLU A 132 11.37 2.09 24.55
C GLU A 132 10.23 3.04 24.14
N LYS A 133 9.86 3.04 22.86
CA LYS A 133 8.77 3.90 22.34
C LYS A 133 7.38 3.40 22.73
N PHE A 134 7.27 2.13 23.13
CA PHE A 134 6.02 1.48 23.53
C PHE A 134 5.82 1.45 25.04
N GLU A 135 6.82 1.83 25.84
CA GLU A 135 6.75 1.83 27.30
C GLU A 135 5.73 2.84 27.79
N GLY A 136 4.92 2.46 28.79
CA GLY A 136 3.90 3.31 29.40
C GLY A 136 2.66 3.65 28.55
N LEU A 137 2.63 3.19 27.28
CA LEU A 137 1.47 3.40 26.44
C LEU A 137 0.37 2.37 26.74
N ASP A 138 -0.89 2.82 26.70
CA ASP A 138 -2.05 1.94 26.67
C ASP A 138 -2.14 1.17 25.35
N HIS A 139 -3.02 0.17 25.28
CA HIS A 139 -3.12 -0.73 24.12
C HIS A 139 -3.49 0.00 22.81
N GLU A 140 -4.42 0.95 22.86
CA GLU A 140 -4.85 1.69 21.66
C GLU A 140 -3.71 2.56 21.11
N LYS A 141 -3.00 3.27 21.99
CA LYS A 141 -1.83 4.07 21.59
C LYS A 141 -0.68 3.22 21.06
N LYS A 142 -0.45 2.03 21.64
CA LYS A 142 0.54 1.07 21.10
C LYS A 142 0.18 0.62 19.69
N LEU A 143 -1.09 0.32 19.45
CA LEU A 143 -1.59 -0.12 18.15
C LEU A 143 -1.43 1.01 17.10
N ASP A 144 -1.85 2.22 17.43
CA ASP A 144 -1.74 3.37 16.54
C ASP A 144 -0.28 3.71 16.22
N LEU A 145 0.58 3.73 17.25
CA LEU A 145 2.01 3.95 17.07
C LEU A 145 2.64 2.87 16.17
N LEU A 146 2.30 1.60 16.38
CA LEU A 146 2.82 0.50 15.57
C LEU A 146 2.35 0.61 14.12
N CYS A 147 1.10 1.03 13.86
CA CYS A 147 0.64 1.29 12.51
C CYS A 147 1.50 2.35 11.81
N GLU A 148 1.80 3.47 12.47
CA GLU A 148 2.64 4.54 11.91
C GLU A 148 4.11 4.11 11.75
N MET A 149 4.66 3.40 12.74
CA MET A 149 6.05 2.92 12.68
C MET A 149 6.23 1.85 11.58
N ASN A 150 5.26 0.94 11.42
CA ASN A 150 5.28 -0.01 10.32
C ASN A 150 5.32 0.69 8.96
N VAL A 151 4.52 1.74 8.75
CA VAL A 151 4.59 2.54 7.52
C VAL A 151 5.99 3.09 7.29
N LYS A 152 6.61 3.71 8.30
CA LYS A 152 7.95 4.28 8.17
C LYS A 152 9.00 3.23 7.85
N GLU A 153 8.95 2.09 8.53
CA GLU A 153 9.86 0.96 8.29
C GLU A 153 9.73 0.41 6.86
N GLN A 154 8.49 0.19 6.39
CA GLN A 154 8.28 -0.32 5.04
C GLN A 154 8.66 0.70 3.96
N VAL A 155 8.55 2.00 4.20
CA VAL A 155 9.11 3.04 3.32
C VAL A 155 10.63 2.93 3.26
N THR A 156 11.31 2.76 4.40
CA THR A 156 12.76 2.52 4.45
C THR A 156 13.12 1.27 3.65
N ASN A 157 12.36 0.18 3.79
CA ASN A 157 12.55 -1.05 3.03
C ASN A 157 12.43 -0.83 1.52
N ILE A 158 11.41 -0.08 1.06
CA ILE A 158 11.25 0.28 -0.36
C ILE A 158 12.46 1.07 -0.85
N CYS A 159 12.86 2.10 -0.12
CA CYS A 159 13.98 2.97 -0.47
C CYS A 159 15.30 2.18 -0.61
N ASN A 160 15.51 1.18 0.23
CA ASN A 160 16.70 0.32 0.22
C ASN A 160 16.65 -0.81 -0.81
N THR A 161 15.56 -0.99 -1.57
CA THR A 161 15.56 -1.95 -2.67
C THR A 161 16.57 -1.56 -3.75
N THR A 162 17.18 -2.56 -4.37
CA THR A 162 18.10 -2.34 -5.49
C THR A 162 17.42 -1.60 -6.65
N ILE A 163 16.10 -1.75 -6.78
CA ILE A 163 15.28 -1.11 -7.82
C ILE A 163 15.24 0.41 -7.62
N VAL A 164 14.86 0.86 -6.43
CA VAL A 164 14.75 2.29 -6.09
C VAL A 164 16.14 2.93 -6.07
N GLN A 165 17.12 2.28 -5.44
CA GLN A 165 18.50 2.77 -5.40
C GLN A 165 19.10 2.93 -6.80
N LYS A 166 18.85 1.99 -7.72
CA LYS A 166 19.28 2.09 -9.13
C LYS A 166 18.58 3.25 -9.83
N ALA A 167 17.26 3.41 -9.65
CA ALA A 167 16.51 4.51 -10.24
C ALA A 167 17.07 5.87 -9.81
N TRP A 168 17.32 6.07 -8.52
CA TRP A 168 17.89 7.30 -7.99
C TRP A 168 19.33 7.56 -8.50
N LYS A 169 20.18 6.52 -8.53
CA LYS A 169 21.55 6.65 -9.10
C LYS A 169 21.54 7.02 -10.58
N GLN A 170 20.49 6.66 -11.32
CA GLN A 170 20.28 7.03 -12.72
C GLN A 170 19.65 8.41 -12.91
N GLY A 171 19.40 9.15 -11.84
CA GLY A 171 18.77 10.47 -11.87
C GLY A 171 17.26 10.42 -12.23
N LYS A 172 16.60 9.27 -12.08
CA LYS A 172 15.16 9.19 -12.32
C LYS A 172 14.40 9.94 -11.22
N GLU A 173 13.40 10.70 -11.64
CA GLU A 173 12.45 11.36 -10.75
C GLU A 173 11.53 10.31 -10.13
N LEU A 174 11.85 9.90 -8.90
CA LEU A 174 11.10 8.92 -8.13
C LEU A 174 11.06 9.33 -6.67
N THR A 175 9.86 9.44 -6.13
CA THR A 175 9.60 9.79 -4.72
C THR A 175 8.83 8.68 -4.03
N VAL A 176 9.22 8.32 -2.82
CA VAL A 176 8.57 7.31 -1.98
C VAL A 176 7.87 8.01 -0.82
N HIS A 177 6.58 7.77 -0.65
CA HIS A 177 5.74 8.39 0.37
C HIS A 177 5.22 7.34 1.35
N GLY A 178 5.20 7.67 2.63
CA GLY A 178 4.54 6.91 3.68
C GLY A 178 3.33 7.65 4.20
N TRP A 179 2.15 7.08 4.00
CA TRP A 179 0.88 7.62 4.45
C TRP A 179 0.16 6.66 5.39
N ILE A 180 -0.73 7.19 6.22
CA ILE A 180 -1.63 6.38 7.02
C ILE A 180 -3.08 6.87 6.88
N TYR A 181 -3.98 5.92 6.72
CA TYR A 181 -5.40 6.16 6.51
C TYR A 181 -6.19 5.91 7.79
N SER A 182 -7.06 6.84 8.14
CA SER A 182 -7.99 6.67 9.24
C SER A 182 -9.34 6.17 8.74
N ILE A 183 -9.67 4.92 9.07
CA ILE A 183 -10.99 4.35 8.76
C ILE A 183 -12.11 5.07 9.52
N LYS A 184 -11.80 5.69 10.67
CA LYS A 184 -12.78 6.41 11.50
C LYS A 184 -13.34 7.68 10.84
N ASN A 185 -12.55 8.35 9.99
CA ASN A 185 -12.95 9.63 9.38
C ASN A 185 -12.63 9.77 7.89
N GLY A 186 -12.03 8.74 7.26
CA GLY A 186 -11.72 8.74 5.84
C GLY A 186 -10.53 9.63 5.43
N VAL A 187 -9.71 10.10 6.37
CA VAL A 187 -8.62 11.05 6.10
C VAL A 187 -7.27 10.36 6.03
N LEU A 188 -6.46 10.74 5.04
CA LEU A 188 -5.06 10.38 4.94
C LEU A 188 -4.18 11.37 5.71
N LYS A 189 -3.19 10.84 6.43
CA LYS A 189 -2.13 11.61 7.08
C LYS A 189 -0.79 11.25 6.46
N HIS A 190 -0.03 12.25 6.07
CA HIS A 190 1.35 12.11 5.65
C HIS A 190 2.25 11.82 6.86
N LEU A 191 3.18 10.85 6.72
CA LEU A 191 4.14 10.49 7.77
C LEU A 191 5.58 10.75 7.36
N VAL A 192 5.96 10.39 6.13
CA VAL A 192 7.34 10.49 5.65
C VAL A 192 7.39 10.56 4.12
N THR A 193 8.41 11.21 3.59
CA THR A 193 8.73 11.24 2.15
C THR A 193 10.23 11.13 1.95
N HIS A 194 10.66 10.33 0.97
CA HIS A 194 12.04 10.20 0.54
C HIS A 194 12.17 10.29 -0.98
N ASP A 195 13.27 10.90 -1.42
CA ASP A 195 13.70 11.03 -2.80
C ASP A 195 15.21 10.74 -2.93
N SER A 196 15.80 11.00 -4.08
CA SER A 196 17.23 10.79 -4.33
C SER A 196 18.16 11.64 -3.48
N ALA A 197 17.69 12.73 -2.87
CA ALA A 197 18.46 13.60 -1.99
C ALA A 197 18.37 13.18 -0.52
N SER A 198 17.43 12.30 -0.19
CA SER A 198 17.18 11.82 1.18
C SER A 198 18.26 10.83 1.62
N LYS A 199 18.75 11.01 2.85
CA LYS A 199 19.55 9.97 3.52
C LYS A 199 18.57 9.01 4.22
N VAL A 200 18.52 7.78 3.77
CA VAL A 200 17.67 6.71 4.33
C VAL A 200 18.53 5.69 5.04
#